data_4d8a46712396636c40ea02a0435a3446
#
_entry.id   4d8a46712396636c40ea02a0435a3446
#
_cell.length_a   1.000
_cell.length_b   1.000
_cell.length_c   1.000
_cell.angle_alpha   90.00
_cell.angle_beta   90.00
_cell.angle_gamma   90.00
#
_symmetry.space_group_name_H-M   'P 1'
#
loop_
_entity.id
_entity.type
_entity.pdbx_description
1 polymer ?
#
loop_
_entity_poly.entity_id
_entity_poly.type
_entity_poly.pdbx_seq_one_letter_code
_entity_poly.pdbx_strand_id
1 'polypeptide(L)'
;MTKPRLYQRIRPSGLMPKVGKIAMAPNQPAVNCTVVDYSAGGACLDLGGQLNVPQRIEFIYGNVRRKCRVVWKRGSRIGVAY
;
A
#
# COMPACT_ATOMS: atom_id res chain seq x y z
N MET A 1 -3.93 -14.12 -24.88
CA MET A 1 -2.61 -13.52 -24.60
C MET A 1 -2.75 -12.44 -23.55
N THR A 2 -1.93 -12.51 -22.50
CA THR A 2 -2.02 -11.57 -21.39
C THR A 2 -1.30 -10.28 -21.75
N LYS A 3 -1.93 -9.15 -21.50
CA LYS A 3 -1.25 -7.87 -21.69
C LYS A 3 -0.12 -7.73 -20.67
N PRO A 4 1.06 -7.24 -21.06
CA PRO A 4 2.10 -6.98 -20.10
C PRO A 4 1.66 -5.89 -19.13
N ARG A 5 2.12 -5.97 -17.91
CA ARG A 5 1.87 -4.92 -16.91
C ARG A 5 2.66 -3.67 -17.28
N LEU A 6 2.05 -2.51 -17.05
CA LEU A 6 2.77 -1.24 -17.24
C LEU A 6 3.94 -1.11 -16.26
N TYR A 7 3.78 -1.66 -15.06
CA TYR A 7 4.79 -1.58 -14.02
C TYR A 7 5.08 -2.97 -13.49
N GLN A 8 6.36 -3.26 -13.31
CA GLN A 8 6.79 -4.51 -12.72
C GLN A 8 6.47 -4.52 -11.22
N ARG A 9 5.86 -5.61 -10.75
CA ARG A 9 5.60 -5.81 -9.32
C ARG A 9 6.85 -6.30 -8.63
N ILE A 10 7.13 -5.73 -7.46
CA ILE A 10 8.31 -6.06 -6.67
C ILE A 10 7.83 -6.49 -5.30
N ARG A 11 8.37 -7.62 -4.81
CA ARG A 11 8.11 -8.08 -3.45
C ARG A 11 9.25 -7.61 -2.57
N PRO A 12 8.95 -7.07 -1.38
CA PRO A 12 10.01 -6.74 -0.43
C PRO A 12 10.83 -7.97 -0.08
N SER A 13 12.13 -7.82 -0.01
CA SER A 13 13.05 -8.89 0.35
C SER A 13 14.00 -8.39 1.45
N GLY A 14 15.01 -9.19 1.82
CA GLY A 14 15.81 -8.97 3.01
C GLY A 14 16.39 -7.57 3.21
N LEU A 15 16.65 -6.81 2.14
CA LEU A 15 17.18 -5.46 2.23
C LEU A 15 16.10 -4.39 2.27
N MET A 16 14.83 -4.76 2.02
CA MET A 16 13.72 -3.82 1.99
C MET A 16 12.80 -4.10 3.17
N PRO A 17 12.34 -3.06 3.88
CA PRO A 17 11.40 -3.29 4.96
C PRO A 17 10.07 -3.85 4.41
N LYS A 18 9.50 -4.83 5.13
CA LYS A 18 8.21 -5.40 4.78
C LYS A 18 7.06 -4.59 5.40
N VAL A 19 7.36 -3.66 6.27
CA VAL A 19 6.38 -2.88 7.01
C VAL A 19 6.39 -1.46 6.50
N GLY A 20 5.21 -0.96 6.18
CA GLY A 20 4.98 0.44 5.88
C GLY A 20 3.93 1.00 6.82
N LYS A 21 3.49 2.20 6.55
CA LYS A 21 2.43 2.87 7.31
C LYS A 21 1.45 3.52 6.36
N ILE A 22 0.21 3.63 6.80
CA ILE A 22 -0.79 4.44 6.09
C ILE A 22 -1.33 5.51 7.02
N ALA A 23 -1.37 6.73 6.51
CA ALA A 23 -2.01 7.85 7.18
C ALA A 23 -3.39 8.05 6.55
N MET A 24 -4.44 7.91 7.36
CA MET A 24 -5.82 7.97 6.90
C MET A 24 -6.46 9.33 7.11
N ALA A 25 -5.99 10.07 8.10
CA ALA A 25 -6.50 11.40 8.41
C ALA A 25 -5.42 12.22 9.10
N PRO A 26 -5.45 13.56 8.96
CA PRO A 26 -4.39 14.40 9.54
C PRO A 26 -4.30 14.30 11.05
N ASN A 27 -5.42 14.05 11.74
CA ASN A 27 -5.49 14.03 13.19
C ASN A 27 -5.40 12.63 13.78
N GLN A 28 -5.11 11.62 12.96
CA GLN A 28 -5.01 10.25 13.43
C GLN A 28 -3.58 9.74 13.23
N PRO A 29 -3.07 8.92 14.15
CA PRO A 29 -1.75 8.33 13.96
C PRO A 29 -1.77 7.38 12.77
N ALA A 30 -0.64 7.27 12.09
CA ALA A 30 -0.48 6.34 11.00
C ALA A 30 -0.58 4.90 11.51
N VAL A 31 -1.15 4.02 10.69
CA VAL A 31 -1.35 2.61 11.02
C VAL A 31 -0.31 1.80 10.27
N ASN A 32 0.28 0.82 10.96
CA ASN A 32 1.24 -0.08 10.34
C ASN A 32 0.53 -1.00 9.33
N CYS A 33 1.21 -1.32 8.25
CA CYS A 33 0.75 -2.28 7.27
C CYS A 33 1.92 -3.14 6.80
N THR A 34 1.61 -4.32 6.28
CA THR A 34 2.59 -5.17 5.63
C THR A 34 2.55 -4.89 4.13
N VAL A 35 3.71 -4.65 3.54
CA VAL A 35 3.82 -4.44 2.10
C VAL A 35 3.93 -5.80 1.44
N VAL A 36 2.88 -6.20 0.72
CA VAL A 36 2.85 -7.49 0.01
C VAL A 36 3.66 -7.40 -1.27
N ASP A 37 3.39 -6.38 -2.06
CA ASP A 37 4.18 -6.05 -3.24
C ASP A 37 3.99 -4.57 -3.57
N TYR A 38 4.84 -4.06 -4.43
CA TYR A 38 4.73 -2.68 -4.89
C TYR A 38 5.30 -2.53 -6.29
N SER A 39 4.96 -1.42 -6.92
CA SER A 39 5.47 -1.06 -8.24
C SER A 39 5.51 0.47 -8.34
N ALA A 40 5.99 0.98 -9.47
CA ALA A 40 5.97 2.41 -9.71
C ALA A 40 4.55 2.99 -9.72
N GLY A 41 3.54 2.17 -10.00
CA GLY A 41 2.15 2.64 -10.10
C GLY A 41 1.30 2.42 -8.86
N GLY A 42 1.75 1.64 -7.88
CA GLY A 42 0.94 1.37 -6.70
C GLY A 42 1.51 0.27 -5.83
N ALA A 43 0.69 -0.21 -4.89
CA ALA A 43 1.11 -1.23 -3.95
C ALA A 43 -0.08 -2.08 -3.49
N CYS A 44 0.23 -3.29 -3.02
CA CYS A 44 -0.71 -4.14 -2.31
C CYS A 44 -0.27 -4.20 -0.85
N LEU A 45 -1.17 -3.83 0.04
CA LEU A 45 -0.88 -3.68 1.46
C LEU A 45 -1.81 -4.58 2.27
N ASP A 46 -1.27 -5.19 3.32
CA ASP A 46 -2.05 -5.98 4.27
C ASP A 46 -2.12 -5.21 5.59
N LEU A 47 -3.33 -4.95 6.03
CA LEU A 47 -3.56 -4.14 7.24
C LEU A 47 -3.65 -4.99 8.50
N GLY A 48 -3.60 -6.32 8.36
CA GLY A 48 -3.65 -7.23 9.50
C GLY A 48 -5.01 -7.40 10.14
N GLY A 49 -6.02 -6.72 9.63
CA GLY A 49 -7.38 -6.78 10.15
C GLY A 49 -8.30 -5.95 9.28
N GLN A 50 -9.58 -5.95 9.63
CA GLN A 50 -10.55 -5.13 8.92
C GLN A 50 -10.54 -3.72 9.49
N LEU A 51 -10.13 -2.78 8.66
CA LEU A 51 -10.15 -1.36 8.97
C LEU A 51 -11.02 -0.65 7.95
N ASN A 52 -11.73 0.37 8.43
CA ASN A 52 -12.43 1.27 7.53
C ASN A 52 -11.42 2.23 6.94
N VAL A 53 -10.99 1.93 5.71
CA VAL A 53 -9.98 2.72 5.03
C VAL A 53 -10.68 3.68 4.08
N PRO A 54 -10.41 5.00 4.19
CA PRO A 54 -10.97 5.94 3.24
C PRO A 54 -10.39 5.72 1.85
N GLN A 55 -11.05 6.26 0.85
CA GLN A 55 -10.62 6.10 -0.54
C GLN A 55 -9.25 6.74 -0.80
N ARG A 56 -8.95 7.83 -0.11
CA ARG A 56 -7.67 8.53 -0.25
C ARG A 56 -6.87 8.39 1.03
N ILE A 57 -5.64 7.91 0.90
CA ILE A 57 -4.72 7.71 2.01
C ILE A 57 -3.34 8.17 1.59
N GLU A 58 -2.43 8.24 2.56
CA GLU A 58 -1.01 8.46 2.29
C GLU A 58 -0.25 7.22 2.71
N PHE A 59 0.50 6.65 1.79
CA PHE A 59 1.34 5.48 2.04
C PHE A 59 2.76 5.95 2.36
N ILE A 60 3.29 5.47 3.47
CA ILE A 60 4.62 5.81 3.96
C ILE A 60 5.45 4.54 3.96
N TYR A 61 6.52 4.54 3.17
CA TYR A 61 7.39 3.38 3.03
C TYR A 61 8.84 3.85 3.02
N GLY A 62 9.57 3.52 4.09
CA GLY A 62 10.91 4.08 4.29
C GLY A 62 10.85 5.60 4.40
N ASN A 63 11.59 6.28 3.54
CA ASN A 63 11.60 7.74 3.51
C ASN A 63 10.64 8.34 2.49
N VAL A 64 9.80 7.49 1.88
CA VAL A 64 8.92 7.89 0.78
C VAL A 64 7.50 8.02 1.30
N ARG A 65 6.84 9.12 0.94
CA ARG A 65 5.42 9.35 1.19
C ARG A 65 4.72 9.50 -0.14
N ARG A 66 3.63 8.75 -0.33
CA ARG A 66 2.87 8.79 -1.56
C ARG A 66 1.39 8.96 -1.25
N LYS A 67 0.78 9.98 -1.83
CA LYS A 67 -0.68 10.10 -1.81
C LYS A 67 -1.25 9.05 -2.74
N CYS A 68 -2.18 8.25 -2.23
CA CYS A 68 -2.70 7.09 -2.92
C CYS A 68 -4.22 7.09 -2.93
N ARG A 69 -4.76 6.35 -3.88
CA ARG A 69 -6.18 6.04 -3.94
C ARG A 69 -6.34 4.53 -3.76
N VAL A 70 -7.27 4.12 -2.90
CA VAL A 70 -7.61 2.72 -2.75
C VAL A 70 -8.43 2.30 -3.96
N VAL A 71 -7.93 1.32 -4.71
CA VAL A 71 -8.57 0.87 -5.95
C VAL A 71 -9.30 -0.46 -5.78
N TRP A 72 -8.94 -1.25 -4.76
CA TRP A 72 -9.68 -2.45 -4.39
C TRP A 72 -9.42 -2.78 -2.94
N LYS A 73 -10.32 -3.60 -2.39
CA LYS A 73 -10.27 -4.01 -1.00
C LYS A 73 -10.78 -5.44 -0.90
N ARG A 74 -10.01 -6.30 -0.24
CA ARG A 74 -10.37 -7.70 -0.09
C ARG A 74 -9.84 -8.21 1.25
N GLY A 75 -10.74 -8.51 2.19
CA GLY A 75 -10.34 -8.93 3.53
C GLY A 75 -9.49 -7.86 4.21
N SER A 76 -8.31 -8.26 4.68
CA SER A 76 -7.36 -7.35 5.31
C SER A 76 -6.43 -6.65 4.32
N ARG A 77 -6.58 -6.92 3.02
CA ARG A 77 -5.69 -6.37 2.00
C ARG A 77 -6.36 -5.27 1.20
N ILE A 78 -5.56 -4.31 0.80
CA ILE A 78 -6.00 -3.24 -0.10
C ILE A 78 -4.97 -3.08 -1.22
N GLY A 79 -5.45 -2.68 -2.38
CA GLY A 79 -4.61 -2.22 -3.47
C GLY A 79 -4.72 -0.72 -3.60
N VAL A 80 -3.58 -0.05 -3.71
CA VAL A 80 -3.56 1.40 -3.84
C VAL A 80 -2.83 1.80 -5.12
N ALA A 81 -3.28 2.89 -5.72
CA ALA A 81 -2.64 3.50 -6.88
C ALA A 81 -2.12 4.88 -6.49
N TYR A 82 -0.94 5.17 -6.93
CA TYR A 82 -0.32 6.48 -6.72
C TYR A 82 -0.90 7.56 -7.62
#